data_e030086d7f511a7a4bc90436aad52bb6
#
_entry.id   e030086d7f511a7a4bc90436aad52bb6
#
_cell.length_a   1.000
_cell.length_b   1.000
_cell.length_c   1.000
_cell.angle_alpha   90.00
_cell.angle_beta   90.00
_cell.angle_gamma   90.00
#
_symmetry.space_group_name_H-M   'P 1'
#
loop_
_entity.id
_entity.type
_entity.pdbx_description
1 polymer ?
#
loop_
_entity_poly.entity_id
_entity_poly.type
_entity_poly.pdbx_seq_one_letter_code
_entity_poly.pdbx_strand_id
1 'polypeptide(L)'
;SLVGLKDKFSVAFGNDPDADRHGIVTPSVGLLNPNHYLAVAINYLLTHRPQWNSNSAVGKTLVSSSIIDRVVSALGRKLMEVPVGFKWFAPGLADGSVCFGGEESAGASFLRRDGSVWSTDKDGLILGLLAAEICATTGKDPGQHYAELTAKFGAPSYKRIDAPATPEQKKAFKKLTP
;
A
#
# COMPACT_ATOMS: atom_id res chain seq x y z
N SER A 1 -14.17 16.06 10.18
CA SER A 1 -13.09 15.36 9.42
C SER A 1 -12.37 14.40 10.36
N LEU A 2 -12.01 13.21 9.90
CA LEU A 2 -11.25 12.21 10.70
C LEU A 2 -9.93 12.78 11.24
N VAL A 3 -9.29 13.68 10.51
CA VAL A 3 -8.06 14.35 10.94
C VAL A 3 -8.26 15.12 12.26
N GLY A 4 -9.43 15.73 12.46
CA GLY A 4 -9.78 16.43 13.70
C GLY A 4 -10.01 15.49 14.91
N LEU A 5 -10.02 14.17 14.69
CA LEU A 5 -10.23 13.17 15.73
C LEU A 5 -8.95 12.37 16.04
N LYS A 6 -7.83 12.70 15.41
CA LYS A 6 -6.57 11.93 15.51
C LYS A 6 -6.10 11.65 16.94
N ASP A 7 -6.34 12.56 17.88
CA ASP A 7 -5.89 12.45 19.26
C ASP A 7 -6.90 11.71 20.16
N LYS A 8 -8.05 11.29 19.62
CA LYS A 8 -9.09 10.56 20.36
C LYS A 8 -9.03 9.04 20.19
N PHE A 9 -8.33 8.56 19.16
CA PHE A 9 -8.27 7.15 18.82
C PHE A 9 -6.83 6.74 18.44
N SER A 10 -6.48 5.49 18.68
CA SER A 10 -5.17 4.93 18.29
C SER A 10 -4.95 4.94 16.78
N VAL A 11 -6.02 4.84 16.02
CA VAL A 11 -6.06 4.96 14.55
C VAL A 11 -7.48 5.28 14.11
N ALA A 12 -7.63 6.04 13.05
CA ALA A 12 -8.90 6.20 12.35
C ALA A 12 -8.68 5.96 10.84
N PHE A 13 -9.69 5.42 10.16
CA PHE A 13 -9.60 5.18 8.73
C PHE A 13 -10.94 5.46 8.05
N GLY A 14 -10.88 5.71 6.76
CA GLY A 14 -12.03 5.93 5.91
C GLY A 14 -11.75 5.45 4.49
N ASN A 15 -12.81 5.28 3.74
CA ASN A 15 -12.77 4.83 2.35
C ASN A 15 -13.45 5.85 1.46
N ASP A 16 -13.18 5.80 0.17
CA ASP A 16 -13.93 6.51 -0.85
C ASP A 16 -15.28 5.80 -1.16
N PRO A 17 -16.15 6.35 -2.02
CA PRO A 17 -17.52 5.86 -2.17
C PRO A 17 -17.63 4.40 -2.65
N ASP A 18 -16.68 3.90 -3.43
CA ASP A 18 -16.61 2.51 -3.91
C ASP A 18 -15.74 1.60 -3.06
N ALA A 19 -15.18 2.15 -1.95
CA ALA A 19 -14.41 1.46 -0.92
C ALA A 19 -13.16 0.73 -1.42
N ASP A 20 -12.64 1.09 -2.59
CA ASP A 20 -11.45 0.49 -3.19
C ASP A 20 -10.14 1.12 -2.70
N ARG A 21 -10.21 2.33 -2.10
CA ARG A 21 -9.09 3.09 -1.55
C ARG A 21 -9.25 3.37 -0.06
N HIS A 22 -8.13 3.57 0.59
CA HIS A 22 -8.06 3.82 2.03
C HIS A 22 -7.49 5.20 2.35
N GLY A 23 -7.91 5.77 3.48
CA GLY A 23 -7.25 6.88 4.15
C GLY A 23 -6.98 6.50 5.59
N ILE A 24 -5.74 6.55 6.03
CA ILE A 24 -5.34 6.21 7.41
C ILE A 24 -4.94 7.49 8.13
N VAL A 25 -5.52 7.69 9.30
CA VAL A 25 -5.23 8.84 10.18
C VAL A 25 -4.67 8.31 11.50
N THR A 26 -3.50 8.82 11.89
CA THR A 26 -2.80 8.38 13.10
C THR A 26 -2.52 9.57 14.02
N PRO A 27 -2.37 9.35 15.33
CA PRO A 27 -1.94 10.38 16.27
C PRO A 27 -0.60 11.00 15.90
N SER A 28 0.36 10.18 15.47
CA SER A 28 1.74 10.61 15.24
C SER A 28 1.90 11.57 14.05
N VAL A 29 1.14 11.38 12.96
CA VAL A 29 1.35 12.15 11.71
C VAL A 29 0.08 12.72 11.10
N GLY A 30 -1.09 12.47 11.69
CA GLY A 30 -2.38 12.82 11.08
C GLY A 30 -2.69 11.93 9.87
N LEU A 31 -3.08 12.51 8.74
CA LEU A 31 -3.34 11.76 7.50
C LEU A 31 -2.04 11.22 6.93
N LEU A 32 -1.90 9.91 6.96
CA LEU A 32 -0.72 9.21 6.48
C LEU A 32 -0.70 9.16 4.95
N ASN A 33 0.46 9.46 4.35
CA ASN A 33 0.64 9.32 2.90
C ASN A 33 0.46 7.85 2.49
N PRO A 34 -0.30 7.54 1.42
CA PRO A 34 -0.53 6.16 0.98
C PRO A 34 0.76 5.37 0.74
N ASN A 35 1.78 5.96 0.12
CA ASN A 35 3.07 5.28 -0.07
C ASN A 35 3.75 4.90 1.24
N HIS A 36 3.60 5.73 2.28
CA HIS A 36 4.15 5.45 3.60
C HIS A 36 3.41 4.26 4.22
N TYR A 37 2.08 4.29 4.12
CA TYR A 37 1.29 3.20 4.66
C TYR A 37 1.49 1.88 3.91
N LEU A 38 1.62 1.90 2.58
CA LEU A 38 1.93 0.69 1.81
C LEU A 38 3.24 0.04 2.28
N ALA A 39 4.29 0.83 2.51
CA ALA A 39 5.56 0.30 3.01
C ALA A 39 5.43 -0.35 4.40
N VAL A 40 4.66 0.27 5.29
CA VAL A 40 4.36 -0.27 6.63
C VAL A 40 3.54 -1.55 6.53
N ALA A 41 2.47 -1.55 5.73
CA ALA A 41 1.61 -2.70 5.52
C ALA A 41 2.39 -3.90 4.98
N ILE A 42 3.23 -3.68 3.96
CA ILE A 42 4.10 -4.71 3.38
C ILE A 42 5.05 -5.28 4.44
N ASN A 43 5.76 -4.40 5.16
CA ASN A 43 6.70 -4.84 6.20
C ASN A 43 5.99 -5.65 7.29
N TYR A 44 4.85 -5.17 7.77
CA TYR A 44 4.07 -5.85 8.80
C TYR A 44 3.56 -7.21 8.31
N LEU A 45 2.90 -7.24 7.16
CA LEU A 45 2.33 -8.49 6.62
C LEU A 45 3.40 -9.55 6.40
N LEU A 46 4.52 -9.22 5.78
CA LEU A 46 5.60 -10.17 5.52
C LEU A 46 6.28 -10.70 6.77
N THR A 47 6.23 -9.97 7.88
CA THR A 47 6.78 -10.39 9.17
C THR A 47 5.75 -11.07 10.08
N HIS A 48 4.44 -10.95 9.80
CA HIS A 48 3.35 -11.48 10.64
C HIS A 48 2.44 -12.48 9.93
N ARG A 49 2.81 -12.93 8.72
CA ARG A 49 2.08 -13.95 7.93
C ARG A 49 3.02 -15.09 7.55
N PRO A 50 3.46 -15.92 8.53
CA PRO A 50 4.43 -17.00 8.27
C PRO A 50 3.89 -18.10 7.34
N GLN A 51 2.56 -18.17 7.15
CA GLN A 51 1.92 -19.12 6.23
C GLN A 51 2.03 -18.72 4.76
N TRP A 52 2.37 -17.45 4.49
CA TRP A 52 2.52 -17.00 3.10
C TRP A 52 3.75 -17.61 2.44
N ASN A 53 3.57 -18.08 1.21
CA ASN A 53 4.66 -18.65 0.43
C ASN A 53 5.80 -17.61 0.29
N SER A 54 7.00 -18.00 0.69
CA SER A 54 8.19 -17.14 0.64
C SER A 54 8.56 -16.71 -0.79
N ASN A 55 8.13 -17.45 -1.81
CA ASN A 55 8.35 -17.11 -3.21
C ASN A 55 7.32 -16.16 -3.80
N SER A 56 6.19 -15.90 -3.11
CA SER A 56 5.20 -14.93 -3.57
C SER A 56 5.79 -13.53 -3.62
N ALA A 57 5.54 -12.83 -4.71
CA ALA A 57 6.04 -11.47 -4.93
C ALA A 57 5.19 -10.42 -4.21
N VAL A 58 5.79 -9.27 -3.97
CA VAL A 58 5.11 -8.03 -3.58
C VAL A 58 4.97 -7.16 -4.81
N GLY A 59 3.75 -6.76 -5.16
CA GLY A 59 3.44 -5.93 -6.30
C GLY A 59 3.36 -4.44 -5.93
N LYS A 60 4.00 -3.58 -6.73
CA LYS A 60 3.84 -2.13 -6.68
C LYS A 60 3.77 -1.54 -8.08
N THR A 61 3.21 -0.33 -8.22
CA THR A 61 3.28 0.41 -9.48
C THR A 61 4.64 1.11 -9.62
N LEU A 62 5.06 1.34 -10.86
CA LEU A 62 6.31 2.06 -11.21
C LEU A 62 6.42 3.43 -10.51
N VAL A 63 5.29 4.10 -10.29
CA VAL A 63 5.22 5.43 -9.68
C VAL A 63 5.10 5.41 -8.15
N SER A 64 5.04 4.24 -7.54
CA SER A 64 5.04 4.10 -6.08
C SER A 64 6.44 4.33 -5.49
N SER A 65 6.49 4.69 -4.20
CA SER A 65 7.73 5.07 -3.52
C SER A 65 8.78 3.95 -3.48
N SER A 66 10.04 4.31 -3.69
CA SER A 66 11.19 3.39 -3.65
C SER A 66 11.50 2.84 -2.25
N ILE A 67 10.86 3.32 -1.18
CA ILE A 67 11.02 2.69 0.13
C ILE A 67 10.44 1.27 0.12
N ILE A 68 9.42 1.01 -0.70
CA ILE A 68 8.85 -0.33 -0.88
C ILE A 68 9.90 -1.29 -1.40
N ASP A 69 10.70 -0.87 -2.38
CA ASP A 69 11.80 -1.67 -2.94
C ASP A 69 12.81 -2.08 -1.86
N ARG A 70 13.20 -1.11 -1.03
CA ARG A 70 14.17 -1.31 0.05
C ARG A 70 13.63 -2.26 1.11
N VAL A 71 12.35 -2.11 1.51
CA VAL A 71 11.69 -2.99 2.47
C VAL A 71 11.60 -4.42 1.93
N VAL A 72 11.10 -4.59 0.70
CA VAL A 72 10.92 -5.90 0.06
C VAL A 72 12.27 -6.62 -0.10
N SER A 73 13.29 -5.89 -0.57
CA SER A 73 14.66 -6.42 -0.71
C SER A 73 15.24 -6.87 0.64
N ALA A 74 15.10 -6.04 1.68
CA ALA A 74 15.62 -6.36 3.01
C ALA A 74 14.93 -7.58 3.65
N LEU A 75 13.69 -7.88 3.24
CA LEU A 75 12.95 -9.06 3.68
C LEU A 75 13.21 -10.28 2.79
N GLY A 76 14.11 -10.19 1.82
CA GLY A 76 14.47 -11.28 0.90
C GLY A 76 13.30 -11.71 -0.01
N ARG A 77 12.37 -10.80 -0.30
CA ARG A 77 11.17 -11.09 -1.11
C ARG A 77 11.34 -10.58 -2.54
N LYS A 78 10.58 -11.15 -3.46
CA LYS A 78 10.53 -10.71 -4.86
C LYS A 78 9.67 -9.45 -4.98
N LEU A 79 10.15 -8.47 -5.74
CA LEU A 79 9.39 -7.31 -6.14
C LEU A 79 8.83 -7.51 -7.55
N MET A 80 7.55 -7.21 -7.74
CA MET A 80 6.88 -7.14 -9.04
C MET A 80 6.51 -5.68 -9.30
N GLU A 81 7.28 -4.99 -10.13
CA GLU A 81 6.98 -3.62 -10.53
C GLU A 81 6.19 -3.63 -11.84
N VAL A 82 5.07 -2.90 -11.88
CA VAL A 82 4.13 -2.88 -13.00
C VAL A 82 3.74 -1.46 -13.40
N PRO A 83 3.24 -1.23 -14.61
CA PRO A 83 2.59 0.03 -14.97
C PRO A 83 1.40 0.34 -14.04
N VAL A 84 0.96 1.60 -14.00
CA VAL A 84 -0.24 1.99 -13.26
C VAL A 84 -1.45 1.18 -13.73
N GLY A 85 -2.19 0.64 -12.77
CA GLY A 85 -3.39 -0.14 -12.99
C GLY A 85 -3.39 -1.46 -12.22
N PHE A 86 -4.39 -1.65 -11.36
CA PHE A 86 -4.48 -2.81 -10.46
C PHE A 86 -4.62 -4.15 -11.18
N LYS A 87 -5.13 -4.13 -12.42
CA LYS A 87 -5.28 -5.31 -13.29
C LYS A 87 -4.01 -6.15 -13.43
N TRP A 88 -2.85 -5.53 -13.28
CA TRP A 88 -1.57 -6.22 -13.41
C TRP A 88 -1.27 -7.16 -12.23
N PHE A 89 -1.87 -6.91 -11.06
CA PHE A 89 -1.72 -7.76 -9.89
C PHE A 89 -2.74 -8.90 -9.85
N ALA A 90 -3.89 -8.74 -10.53
CA ALA A 90 -5.02 -9.65 -10.44
C ALA A 90 -4.66 -11.13 -10.71
N PRO A 91 -3.93 -11.50 -11.77
CA PRO A 91 -3.54 -12.89 -11.99
C PRO A 91 -2.71 -13.47 -10.84
N GLY A 92 -1.70 -12.72 -10.38
CA GLY A 92 -0.81 -13.17 -9.31
C GLY A 92 -1.49 -13.23 -7.95
N LEU A 93 -2.45 -12.35 -7.65
CA LEU A 93 -3.29 -12.46 -6.45
C LEU A 93 -4.22 -13.67 -6.52
N ALA A 94 -4.72 -14.02 -7.72
CA ALA A 94 -5.61 -15.16 -7.90
C ALA A 94 -4.92 -16.51 -7.68
N ASP A 95 -3.67 -16.64 -8.11
CA ASP A 95 -2.90 -17.88 -8.01
C ASP A 95 -1.91 -17.90 -6.81
N GLY A 96 -1.83 -16.80 -6.05
CA GLY A 96 -0.96 -16.66 -4.88
C GLY A 96 0.52 -16.41 -5.23
N SER A 97 0.88 -16.21 -6.48
CA SER A 97 2.25 -15.82 -6.88
C SER A 97 2.57 -14.37 -6.51
N VAL A 98 1.55 -13.55 -6.25
CA VAL A 98 1.64 -12.21 -5.63
C VAL A 98 0.88 -12.24 -4.31
N CYS A 99 1.54 -11.90 -3.21
CA CYS A 99 0.91 -11.88 -1.88
C CYS A 99 0.34 -10.51 -1.49
N PHE A 100 0.80 -9.44 -2.12
CA PHE A 100 0.37 -8.07 -1.93
C PHE A 100 0.48 -7.31 -3.24
N GLY A 101 -0.53 -6.55 -3.61
CA GLY A 101 -0.49 -5.60 -4.71
C GLY A 101 -0.97 -4.23 -4.24
N GLY A 102 -0.21 -3.17 -4.52
CA GLY A 102 -0.56 -1.82 -4.06
C GLY A 102 -0.18 -0.70 -5.02
N GLU A 103 -0.98 0.34 -5.00
CA GLU A 103 -0.84 1.56 -5.80
C GLU A 103 -0.71 2.79 -4.91
N GLU A 104 0.06 3.77 -5.35
CA GLU A 104 0.22 5.08 -4.69
C GLU A 104 -1.09 5.85 -4.55
N SER A 105 -2.11 5.47 -5.31
CA SER A 105 -3.49 6.00 -5.25
C SER A 105 -4.26 5.57 -3.99
N ALA A 106 -3.64 4.79 -3.09
CA ALA A 106 -4.23 4.19 -1.89
C ALA A 106 -5.11 2.97 -2.15
N GLY A 107 -5.01 2.35 -3.32
CA GLY A 107 -5.64 1.06 -3.61
C GLY A 107 -4.68 -0.09 -3.37
N ALA A 108 -5.09 -1.11 -2.65
CA ALA A 108 -4.30 -2.31 -2.42
C ALA A 108 -5.16 -3.52 -2.09
N SER A 109 -4.58 -4.70 -2.24
CA SER A 109 -5.13 -5.97 -1.75
C SER A 109 -4.00 -6.93 -1.39
N PHE A 110 -4.31 -7.93 -0.56
CA PHE A 110 -3.35 -8.93 -0.12
C PHE A 110 -4.04 -10.24 0.22
N LEU A 111 -3.25 -11.31 0.29
CA LEU A 111 -3.75 -12.65 0.60
C LEU A 111 -4.30 -12.72 2.04
N ARG A 112 -5.20 -13.67 2.26
CA ARG A 112 -5.68 -14.02 3.61
C ARG A 112 -4.54 -14.51 4.48
N ARG A 113 -4.80 -14.64 5.77
CA ARG A 113 -3.80 -15.08 6.75
C ARG A 113 -3.21 -16.46 6.42
N ASP A 114 -4.01 -17.37 5.88
CA ASP A 114 -3.61 -18.70 5.47
C ASP A 114 -2.92 -18.76 4.09
N GLY A 115 -2.76 -17.62 3.41
CA GLY A 115 -2.16 -17.53 2.09
C GLY A 115 -3.14 -17.75 0.93
N SER A 116 -4.41 -17.99 1.20
CA SER A 116 -5.44 -18.07 0.15
C SER A 116 -5.81 -16.70 -0.39
N VAL A 117 -6.36 -16.65 -1.61
CA VAL A 117 -6.81 -15.41 -2.23
C VAL A 117 -7.93 -14.75 -1.44
N TRP A 118 -7.81 -13.45 -1.19
CA TRP A 118 -8.89 -12.62 -0.68
C TRP A 118 -9.71 -12.04 -1.83
N SER A 119 -9.08 -11.19 -2.61
CA SER A 119 -9.67 -10.51 -3.75
C SER A 119 -8.62 -10.29 -4.83
N THR A 120 -9.05 -10.24 -6.08
CA THR A 120 -8.21 -9.86 -7.22
C THR A 120 -8.34 -8.38 -7.58
N ASP A 121 -9.12 -7.64 -6.80
CA ASP A 121 -9.26 -6.18 -6.93
C ASP A 121 -8.91 -5.49 -5.61
N LYS A 122 -8.79 -4.17 -5.66
CA LYS A 122 -8.50 -3.31 -4.52
C LYS A 122 -9.58 -3.42 -3.46
N ASP A 123 -9.17 -3.41 -2.20
CA ASP A 123 -10.09 -3.42 -1.06
C ASP A 123 -9.58 -2.48 0.03
N GLY A 124 -10.15 -1.28 0.10
CA GLY A 124 -9.76 -0.28 1.08
C GLY A 124 -10.15 -0.64 2.51
N LEU A 125 -11.19 -1.47 2.70
CA LEU A 125 -11.66 -1.88 4.03
C LEU A 125 -10.61 -2.73 4.75
N ILE A 126 -10.00 -3.69 4.06
CA ILE A 126 -8.97 -4.54 4.68
C ILE A 126 -7.72 -3.76 5.05
N LEU A 127 -7.40 -2.68 4.32
CA LEU A 127 -6.29 -1.79 4.66
C LEU A 127 -6.57 -1.01 5.96
N GLY A 128 -7.81 -0.54 6.15
CA GLY A 128 -8.25 0.08 7.42
C GLY A 128 -8.17 -0.89 8.59
N LEU A 129 -8.68 -2.10 8.43
CA LEU A 129 -8.62 -3.16 9.44
C LEU A 129 -7.17 -3.57 9.76
N LEU A 130 -6.30 -3.62 8.75
CA LEU A 130 -4.88 -3.89 8.94
C LEU A 130 -4.20 -2.79 9.77
N ALA A 131 -4.56 -1.52 9.58
CA ALA A 131 -4.02 -0.43 10.41
C ALA A 131 -4.41 -0.61 11.89
N ALA A 132 -5.64 -1.03 12.17
CA ALA A 132 -6.07 -1.36 13.51
C ALA A 132 -5.32 -2.60 14.09
N GLU A 133 -5.12 -3.64 13.27
CA GLU A 133 -4.32 -4.82 13.65
C GLU A 133 -2.89 -4.42 14.03
N ILE A 134 -2.24 -3.58 13.21
CA ILE A 134 -0.88 -3.09 13.48
C ILE A 134 -0.83 -2.39 14.83
N CYS A 135 -1.73 -1.45 15.10
CA CYS A 135 -1.79 -0.75 16.38
C CYS A 135 -1.99 -1.72 17.55
N ALA A 136 -2.95 -2.63 17.45
CA ALA A 136 -3.29 -3.58 18.52
C ALA A 136 -2.15 -4.57 18.83
N THR A 137 -1.45 -5.02 17.78
CA THR A 137 -0.39 -6.02 17.92
C THR A 137 0.93 -5.43 18.40
N THR A 138 1.27 -4.21 17.93
CA THR A 138 2.60 -3.62 18.14
C THR A 138 2.62 -2.52 19.20
N GLY A 139 1.46 -1.98 19.57
CA GLY A 139 1.35 -0.81 20.43
C GLY A 139 1.79 0.51 19.78
N LYS A 140 2.09 0.51 18.48
CA LYS A 140 2.53 1.66 17.69
C LYS A 140 1.60 1.89 16.52
N ASP A 141 1.37 3.16 16.18
CA ASP A 141 0.60 3.50 14.99
C ASP A 141 1.44 3.37 13.70
N PRO A 142 0.80 3.25 12.52
CA PRO A 142 1.50 3.14 11.24
C PRO A 142 2.47 4.28 10.92
N GLY A 143 2.24 5.50 11.41
CA GLY A 143 3.16 6.63 11.24
C GLY A 143 4.48 6.42 12.00
N GLN A 144 4.41 5.88 13.22
CA GLN A 144 5.59 5.51 14.01
C GLN A 144 6.39 4.39 13.33
N HIS A 145 5.71 3.37 12.80
CA HIS A 145 6.37 2.31 12.01
C HIS A 145 7.05 2.86 10.77
N TYR A 146 6.43 3.82 10.06
CA TYR A 146 7.07 4.45 8.91
C TYR A 146 8.33 5.23 9.29
N ALA A 147 8.32 5.93 10.42
CA ALA A 147 9.52 6.60 10.94
C ALA A 147 10.66 5.60 11.20
N GLU A 148 10.37 4.43 11.76
CA GLU A 148 11.35 3.35 11.95
C GLU A 148 11.89 2.82 10.61
N LEU A 149 11.02 2.63 9.61
CA LEU A 149 11.45 2.21 8.27
C LEU A 149 12.38 3.24 7.62
N THR A 150 12.06 4.53 7.72
CA THR A 150 12.91 5.59 7.15
C THR A 150 14.23 5.74 7.89
N ALA A 151 14.25 5.54 9.20
CA ALA A 151 15.49 5.51 9.98
C ALA A 151 16.41 4.36 9.54
N LYS A 152 15.83 3.20 9.21
CA LYS A 152 16.57 2.01 8.79
C LYS A 152 17.01 2.06 7.33
N PHE A 153 16.15 2.52 6.43
CA PHE A 153 16.33 2.41 4.98
C PHE A 153 16.58 3.75 4.27
N GLY A 154 16.55 4.86 5.00
CA GLY A 154 16.58 6.22 4.46
C GLY A 154 15.20 6.67 3.96
N ALA A 155 14.95 7.98 4.04
CA ALA A 155 13.72 8.60 3.58
C ALA A 155 13.81 8.89 2.07
N PRO A 156 12.98 8.27 1.21
CA PRO A 156 12.95 8.61 -0.20
C PRO A 156 12.23 9.95 -0.41
N SER A 157 12.65 10.70 -1.41
CA SER A 157 11.89 11.85 -1.87
C SER A 157 10.81 11.39 -2.84
N TYR A 158 9.56 11.71 -2.54
CA TYR A 158 8.41 11.45 -3.41
C TYR A 158 7.57 12.71 -3.56
N LYS A 159 7.21 13.03 -4.79
CA LYS A 159 6.33 14.16 -5.09
C LYS A 159 5.34 13.78 -6.19
N ARG A 160 4.05 14.00 -5.92
CA ARG A 160 3.01 13.97 -6.95
C ARG A 160 2.75 15.38 -7.45
N ILE A 161 2.70 15.55 -8.76
CA ILE A 161 2.34 16.80 -9.43
C ILE A 161 1.16 16.52 -10.36
N ASP A 162 0.03 17.14 -10.09
CA ASP A 162 -1.16 17.07 -10.93
C ASP A 162 -1.24 18.35 -11.77
N ALA A 163 -1.38 18.20 -13.07
CA ALA A 163 -1.55 19.30 -13.99
C ALA A 163 -2.78 19.07 -14.89
N PRO A 164 -3.55 20.13 -15.23
CA PRO A 164 -4.63 20.02 -16.17
C PRO A 164 -4.09 19.60 -17.56
N ALA A 165 -4.84 18.74 -18.24
CA ALA A 165 -4.53 18.31 -19.59
C ALA A 165 -5.74 18.48 -20.50
N THR A 166 -5.53 19.01 -21.72
CA THR A 166 -6.59 19.17 -22.72
C THR A 166 -7.07 17.81 -23.25
N PRO A 167 -8.29 17.73 -23.85
CA PRO A 167 -8.75 16.52 -24.51
C PRO A 167 -7.79 15.99 -25.59
N GLU A 168 -7.14 16.89 -26.35
CA GLU A 168 -6.16 16.58 -27.40
C GLU A 168 -4.91 15.93 -26.80
N GLN A 169 -4.38 16.49 -25.71
CA GLN A 169 -3.25 15.93 -24.97
C GLN A 169 -3.59 14.53 -24.44
N LYS A 170 -4.75 14.37 -23.80
CA LYS A 170 -5.21 13.05 -23.32
C LYS A 170 -5.34 12.03 -24.47
N LYS A 171 -5.83 12.46 -25.64
CA LYS A 171 -5.93 11.62 -26.84
C LYS A 171 -4.55 11.23 -27.38
N ALA A 172 -3.58 12.16 -27.36
CA ALA A 172 -2.21 11.88 -27.74
C ALA A 172 -1.56 10.84 -26.81
N PHE A 173 -1.68 11.02 -25.48
CA PHE A 173 -1.18 10.06 -24.51
C PHE A 173 -1.75 8.64 -24.68
N LYS A 174 -3.04 8.52 -24.98
CA LYS A 174 -3.66 7.21 -25.22
C LYS A 174 -3.11 6.45 -26.44
N LYS A 175 -2.42 7.13 -27.35
CA LYS A 175 -1.81 6.52 -28.54
C LYS A 175 -0.36 6.08 -28.31
N LEU A 176 0.24 6.49 -27.19
CA LEU A 176 1.59 6.07 -26.84
C LEU A 176 1.55 4.60 -26.41
N THR A 177 2.36 3.80 -27.07
CA THR A 177 2.65 2.41 -26.69
C THR A 177 4.06 2.35 -26.11
N PRO A 178 4.31 1.41 -25.17
CA PRO A 178 5.66 1.17 -24.65
C PRO A 178 6.62 0.80 -25.76
#